data_bdb9bf3d2813919f28c634e196f1c210
#
_entry.id   bdb9bf3d2813919f28c634e196f1c210
#
_cell.length_a   1.000
_cell.length_b   1.000
_cell.length_c   1.000
_cell.angle_alpha   90.00
_cell.angle_beta   90.00
_cell.angle_gamma   90.00
#
_symmetry.space_group_name_H-M   'P 1'
#
loop_
_entity.id
_entity.type
_entity.pdbx_description
1 polymer ?
#
loop_
_entity_poly.entity_id
_entity_poly.type
_entity_poly.pdbx_seq_one_letter_code
_entity_poly.pdbx_strand_id
1 'polypeptide(L)'
;MIDFDPGNAIWPRTGPRARGACHGVGARAGSDRTGTSLPDIRTGCGTITFVAARGTLVSMCGRYVNVASTADLADEFDVVETLGEDLPPSWNVAPTDPVRVVLMRPPSHDRAAPAVRQLRTVDWGLLPSWSKSRSGGAKMINARSETVTTKMAFKAAAARRRCLAPALGYYEWKHDGARTIPYFLHAPDEQLLAMAGLYEIWRDESLPEDDPRRWVWTCSIITRPATDIIGEIHDRCPVLVPRDLHESWLDCSADDPLVAEQLLAAMPEPHLEPRRVPKAVGNVKNNGPELIEALDEQQDDMLPLQLDAPAKRARH
;
A
#
# COMPACT_ATOMS: atom_id res chain seq x y z
N MET A 1 -19.60 19.08 16.39
CA MET A 1 -20.47 18.30 15.49
C MET A 1 -20.34 18.98 14.13
N ILE A 2 -19.41 18.55 13.31
CA ILE A 2 -19.16 19.09 11.97
C ILE A 2 -19.88 18.13 11.03
N ASP A 3 -20.92 18.67 10.35
CA ASP A 3 -21.65 17.90 9.33
C ASP A 3 -20.70 17.60 8.18
N PHE A 4 -20.37 16.33 8.02
CA PHE A 4 -19.60 15.82 6.89
C PHE A 4 -20.54 15.62 5.70
N ASP A 5 -20.48 16.56 4.74
CA ASP A 5 -21.15 16.41 3.44
C ASP A 5 -20.21 15.68 2.46
N PRO A 6 -20.47 14.41 2.14
CA PRO A 6 -19.60 13.62 1.24
C PRO A 6 -19.60 14.11 -0.22
N GLY A 7 -20.49 15.06 -0.57
CA GLY A 7 -20.56 15.66 -1.90
C GLY A 7 -19.71 16.92 -2.09
N ASN A 8 -19.07 17.43 -1.04
CA ASN A 8 -18.39 18.73 -1.11
C ASN A 8 -17.10 18.76 -0.28
N ALA A 9 -16.28 17.73 -0.35
CA ALA A 9 -14.96 17.68 0.28
C ALA A 9 -14.03 18.71 -0.39
N ILE A 10 -14.04 19.95 0.10
CA ILE A 10 -13.07 20.99 -0.30
C ILE A 10 -11.79 20.72 0.50
N TRP A 11 -10.81 20.11 -0.14
CA TRP A 11 -9.46 19.96 0.40
C TRP A 11 -8.79 21.33 0.53
N PRO A 12 -8.09 21.64 1.63
CA PRO A 12 -7.40 22.91 1.77
C PRO A 12 -6.31 23.04 0.69
N ARG A 13 -6.44 24.02 -0.19
CA ARG A 13 -5.45 24.35 -1.21
C ARG A 13 -4.20 24.87 -0.53
N THR A 14 -3.08 24.14 -0.64
CA THR A 14 -1.77 24.65 -0.22
C THR A 14 -1.33 25.79 -1.14
N GLY A 15 -0.89 26.91 -0.56
CA GLY A 15 -0.51 28.15 -1.25
C GLY A 15 0.68 28.02 -2.22
N PRO A 16 1.03 29.11 -2.94
CA PRO A 16 1.93 29.04 -4.10
C PRO A 16 3.37 28.71 -3.74
N ARG A 17 3.97 27.85 -4.56
CA ARG A 17 5.35 27.33 -4.48
C ARG A 17 6.39 28.46 -4.63
N ALA A 18 7.33 28.55 -3.67
CA ALA A 18 8.60 29.26 -3.85
C ALA A 18 9.61 28.33 -4.55
N ARG A 19 10.13 28.76 -5.70
CA ARG A 19 11.23 28.08 -6.40
C ARG A 19 12.55 28.41 -5.70
N GLY A 20 13.12 27.43 -4.98
CA GLY A 20 14.47 27.52 -4.39
C GLY A 20 15.52 26.97 -5.34
N ALA A 21 16.53 27.79 -5.66
CA ALA A 21 17.68 27.41 -6.47
C ALA A 21 18.70 26.61 -5.64
N CYS A 22 19.13 25.45 -6.14
CA CYS A 22 20.18 24.65 -5.54
C CYS A 22 21.57 25.21 -5.90
N HIS A 23 22.36 25.59 -4.89
CA HIS A 23 23.81 25.79 -5.03
C HIS A 23 24.52 24.53 -4.49
N GLY A 24 25.35 23.93 -5.36
CA GLY A 24 26.18 22.78 -5.01
C GLY A 24 27.41 23.18 -4.20
N VAL A 25 27.75 22.34 -3.22
CA VAL A 25 29.04 22.37 -2.51
C VAL A 25 29.63 20.97 -2.52
N GLY A 26 30.78 20.83 -3.18
CA GLY A 26 31.55 19.59 -3.19
C GLY A 26 32.40 19.45 -1.90
N ALA A 27 32.54 18.23 -1.40
CA ALA A 27 33.51 17.89 -0.36
C ALA A 27 34.26 16.59 -0.71
N ARG A 28 35.57 16.65 -0.46
CA ARG A 28 36.61 15.68 -0.82
C ARG A 28 36.65 14.50 0.14
N ALA A 29 37.10 13.36 -0.39
CA ALA A 29 37.45 12.14 0.32
C ALA A 29 38.66 12.30 1.25
N GLY A 30 38.63 11.64 2.42
CA GLY A 30 39.75 11.36 3.28
C GLY A 30 39.70 9.90 3.74
N SER A 31 40.75 9.13 3.37
CA SER A 31 40.97 7.77 3.79
C SER A 31 41.62 7.72 5.18
N ASP A 32 41.15 6.85 6.06
CA ASP A 32 42.04 6.31 7.07
C ASP A 32 41.67 4.86 7.46
N ARG A 33 42.70 4.02 7.51
CA ARG A 33 42.65 2.59 7.85
C ARG A 33 43.13 2.46 9.29
N THR A 34 42.36 1.81 10.18
CA THR A 34 42.96 1.09 11.31
C THR A 34 42.10 -0.13 11.62
N GLY A 35 42.74 -1.29 11.58
CA GLY A 35 42.16 -2.57 11.93
C GLY A 35 42.12 -2.80 13.43
N THR A 36 41.07 -3.47 13.89
CA THR A 36 41.06 -4.13 15.20
C THR A 36 40.23 -5.43 15.10
N SER A 37 40.88 -6.52 15.48
CA SER A 37 40.39 -7.90 15.53
C SER A 37 39.33 -8.09 16.61
N LEU A 38 38.23 -8.81 16.27
CA LEU A 38 37.22 -9.28 17.21
C LEU A 38 37.55 -10.71 17.71
N PRO A 39 37.22 -11.05 18.96
CA PRO A 39 37.36 -12.42 19.48
C PRO A 39 36.13 -13.30 19.16
N ASP A 40 36.43 -14.56 18.94
CA ASP A 40 35.56 -15.68 18.65
C ASP A 40 34.71 -16.04 19.89
N ILE A 41 33.36 -15.96 19.78
CA ILE A 41 32.44 -16.48 20.81
C ILE A 41 31.59 -17.60 20.18
N ARG A 42 31.96 -18.82 20.53
CA ARG A 42 31.11 -20.01 20.29
C ARG A 42 29.95 -19.99 21.29
N THR A 43 28.70 -20.01 20.80
CA THR A 43 27.54 -20.30 21.65
C THR A 43 26.63 -21.33 20.99
N GLY A 44 26.22 -22.28 21.83
CA GLY A 44 25.58 -23.56 21.52
C GLY A 44 24.26 -23.48 20.79
N CYS A 45 24.06 -24.46 19.98
CA CYS A 45 22.84 -24.79 19.25
C CYS A 45 21.77 -25.33 20.21
N GLY A 46 20.79 -24.52 20.53
CA GLY A 46 19.54 -24.94 21.16
C GLY A 46 18.44 -24.93 20.11
N THR A 47 18.04 -26.11 19.66
CA THR A 47 16.91 -26.27 18.71
C THR A 47 15.60 -25.95 19.42
N ILE A 48 15.05 -24.74 19.19
CA ILE A 48 13.69 -24.43 19.62
C ILE A 48 12.75 -24.86 18.49
N THR A 49 12.03 -25.96 18.74
CA THR A 49 10.97 -26.45 17.85
C THR A 49 9.73 -25.59 18.07
N PHE A 50 9.49 -24.64 17.15
CA PHE A 50 8.22 -23.93 17.12
C PHE A 50 7.16 -24.86 16.47
N VAL A 51 6.23 -25.32 17.29
CA VAL A 51 4.98 -25.94 16.82
C VAL A 51 4.15 -24.83 16.19
N ALA A 52 4.10 -24.80 14.85
CA ALA A 52 3.23 -23.90 14.12
C ALA A 52 1.77 -24.30 14.36
N ALA A 53 1.06 -23.55 15.21
CA ALA A 53 -0.39 -23.55 15.23
C ALA A 53 -0.88 -23.16 13.82
N ARG A 54 -1.86 -23.90 13.29
CA ARG A 54 -2.56 -23.60 12.04
C ARG A 54 -3.34 -22.29 12.23
N GLY A 55 -2.66 -21.16 12.11
CA GLY A 55 -3.24 -19.83 12.09
C GLY A 55 -3.69 -19.51 10.67
N THR A 56 -4.94 -19.12 10.54
CA THR A 56 -5.49 -18.38 9.41
C THR A 56 -4.45 -17.33 8.98
N LEU A 57 -4.07 -17.30 7.69
CA LEU A 57 -3.23 -16.23 7.13
C LEU A 57 -3.99 -14.92 7.33
N VAL A 58 -3.69 -14.21 8.41
CA VAL A 58 -4.13 -12.83 8.60
C VAL A 58 -3.38 -12.02 7.54
N SER A 59 -4.10 -11.59 6.52
CA SER A 59 -3.55 -10.74 5.45
C SER A 59 -3.24 -9.38 6.06
N MET A 60 -1.96 -9.05 6.18
CA MET A 60 -1.45 -7.77 6.66
C MET A 60 -1.87 -6.64 5.72
N CYS A 61 -2.30 -5.47 6.23
CA CYS A 61 -2.67 -4.29 5.44
C CYS A 61 -3.51 -4.65 4.20
N GLY A 62 -4.56 -5.43 4.43
CA GLY A 62 -5.37 -6.01 3.37
C GLY A 62 -6.66 -5.25 3.11
N ARG A 63 -6.83 -4.02 3.62
CA ARG A 63 -8.05 -3.23 3.47
C ARG A 63 -7.74 -1.74 3.58
N TYR A 64 -8.27 -0.91 2.68
CA TYR A 64 -8.09 0.54 2.77
C TYR A 64 -9.30 1.31 2.21
N VAL A 65 -9.29 2.63 2.38
CA VAL A 65 -10.34 3.55 1.94
C VAL A 65 -9.82 4.42 0.81
N ASN A 66 -10.54 4.47 -0.30
CA ASN A 66 -10.29 5.40 -1.39
C ASN A 66 -11.59 5.99 -1.89
N VAL A 67 -11.95 7.15 -1.37
CA VAL A 67 -13.18 7.87 -1.70
C VAL A 67 -12.94 9.11 -2.56
N ALA A 68 -11.68 9.48 -2.80
CA ALA A 68 -11.34 10.62 -3.64
C ALA A 68 -11.78 10.38 -5.08
N SER A 69 -12.30 11.41 -5.74
CA SER A 69 -12.65 11.34 -7.16
C SER A 69 -11.39 11.26 -8.03
N THR A 70 -11.54 10.83 -9.27
CA THR A 70 -10.45 10.84 -10.27
C THR A 70 -9.87 12.24 -10.46
N ALA A 71 -10.71 13.29 -10.41
CA ALA A 71 -10.28 14.68 -10.52
C ALA A 71 -9.45 15.13 -9.31
N ASP A 72 -9.91 14.82 -8.08
CA ASP A 72 -9.16 15.14 -6.85
C ASP A 72 -7.80 14.45 -6.82
N LEU A 73 -7.74 13.17 -7.24
CA LEU A 73 -6.49 12.43 -7.33
C LEU A 73 -5.56 13.02 -8.41
N ALA A 74 -6.11 13.46 -9.53
CA ALA A 74 -5.32 14.08 -10.59
C ALA A 74 -4.69 15.40 -10.12
N ASP A 75 -5.45 16.22 -9.42
CA ASP A 75 -4.97 17.49 -8.85
C ASP A 75 -3.95 17.25 -7.73
N GLU A 76 -4.23 16.32 -6.79
CA GLU A 76 -3.36 16.06 -5.64
C GLU A 76 -2.00 15.51 -6.05
N PHE A 77 -1.97 14.63 -7.06
CA PHE A 77 -0.75 13.96 -7.50
C PHE A 77 -0.12 14.56 -8.76
N ASP A 78 -0.57 15.74 -9.23
CA ASP A 78 -0.09 16.40 -10.45
C ASP A 78 -0.13 15.45 -11.67
N VAL A 79 -1.25 14.72 -11.85
CA VAL A 79 -1.46 13.74 -12.93
C VAL A 79 -1.70 14.45 -14.26
N VAL A 80 -1.05 13.98 -15.32
CA VAL A 80 -1.19 14.51 -16.69
C VAL A 80 -2.14 13.67 -17.52
N GLU A 81 -2.22 12.36 -17.27
CA GLU A 81 -3.03 11.42 -18.05
C GLU A 81 -3.74 10.43 -17.14
N THR A 82 -5.04 10.23 -17.36
CA THR A 82 -5.85 9.23 -16.64
C THR A 82 -6.20 8.08 -17.57
N LEU A 83 -6.00 6.84 -17.12
CA LEU A 83 -6.14 5.63 -17.92
C LEU A 83 -6.83 4.51 -17.13
N GLY A 84 -7.78 3.85 -17.78
CA GLY A 84 -8.59 2.77 -17.21
C GLY A 84 -9.98 3.25 -16.81
N GLU A 85 -10.68 2.42 -16.04
CA GLU A 85 -12.05 2.71 -15.60
C GLU A 85 -12.05 3.75 -14.47
N ASP A 86 -13.05 4.62 -14.47
CA ASP A 86 -13.34 5.47 -13.32
C ASP A 86 -14.01 4.63 -12.23
N LEU A 87 -13.37 4.56 -11.07
CA LEU A 87 -13.86 3.75 -9.97
C LEU A 87 -14.72 4.60 -9.02
N PRO A 88 -15.86 4.06 -8.55
CA PRO A 88 -16.67 4.73 -7.54
C PRO A 88 -15.89 4.85 -6.22
N PRO A 89 -16.29 5.76 -5.32
CA PRO A 89 -15.77 5.80 -3.96
C PRO A 89 -15.90 4.46 -3.26
N SER A 90 -14.85 4.05 -2.56
CA SER A 90 -14.86 2.82 -1.76
C SER A 90 -14.31 3.06 -0.37
N TRP A 91 -15.14 2.76 0.64
CA TRP A 91 -14.76 2.75 2.05
C TRP A 91 -14.20 1.40 2.50
N ASN A 92 -14.10 0.42 1.59
CA ASN A 92 -13.70 -0.95 1.96
C ASN A 92 -13.02 -1.69 0.81
N VAL A 93 -12.02 -1.07 0.20
CA VAL A 93 -11.22 -1.70 -0.88
C VAL A 93 -10.56 -2.97 -0.35
N ALA A 94 -10.78 -4.09 -1.04
CA ALA A 94 -10.29 -5.41 -0.66
C ALA A 94 -9.25 -5.96 -1.66
N PRO A 95 -8.46 -6.97 -1.26
CA PRO A 95 -7.56 -7.67 -2.19
C PRO A 95 -8.28 -8.16 -3.43
N THR A 96 -7.63 -8.02 -4.57
CA THR A 96 -8.10 -8.34 -5.93
C THR A 96 -9.08 -7.33 -6.53
N ASP A 97 -9.53 -6.33 -5.79
CA ASP A 97 -10.34 -5.26 -6.35
C ASP A 97 -9.51 -4.42 -7.33
N PRO A 98 -10.16 -3.80 -8.32
CA PRO A 98 -9.54 -2.74 -9.11
C PRO A 98 -9.28 -1.51 -8.23
N VAL A 99 -8.09 -0.93 -8.38
CA VAL A 99 -7.62 0.20 -7.58
C VAL A 99 -6.93 1.22 -8.47
N ARG A 100 -6.89 2.48 -8.02
CA ARG A 100 -6.15 3.55 -8.71
C ARG A 100 -4.75 3.68 -8.15
N VAL A 101 -3.75 3.77 -9.04
CA VAL A 101 -2.36 4.04 -8.69
C VAL A 101 -1.81 5.17 -9.56
N VAL A 102 -0.94 5.97 -8.96
CA VAL A 102 -0.15 6.98 -9.68
C VAL A 102 1.20 6.37 -10.04
N LEU A 103 1.58 6.50 -11.31
CA LEU A 103 2.86 5.98 -11.82
C LEU A 103 3.44 6.94 -12.85
N MET A 104 4.71 6.78 -13.21
CA MET A 104 5.38 7.59 -14.21
C MET A 104 5.72 6.75 -15.45
N ARG A 105 5.19 7.16 -16.62
CA ARG A 105 5.43 6.52 -17.91
C ARG A 105 5.29 7.53 -19.06
N PRO A 106 5.87 7.25 -20.24
CA PRO A 106 5.53 8.01 -21.44
C PRO A 106 4.02 8.01 -21.70
N PRO A 107 3.46 9.11 -22.25
CA PRO A 107 2.05 9.20 -22.58
C PRO A 107 1.59 8.03 -23.45
N SER A 108 0.31 7.64 -23.33
CA SER A 108 -0.23 6.47 -24.04
C SER A 108 -0.19 6.64 -25.57
N HIS A 109 -0.27 7.88 -26.06
CA HIS A 109 -0.27 8.26 -27.48
C HIS A 109 1.13 8.50 -28.06
N ASP A 110 2.15 8.73 -27.20
CA ASP A 110 3.55 8.92 -27.62
C ASP A 110 4.54 8.26 -26.65
N ARG A 111 4.98 7.07 -27.02
CA ARG A 111 5.94 6.30 -26.20
C ARG A 111 7.37 6.82 -26.25
N ALA A 112 7.68 7.74 -27.16
CA ALA A 112 8.99 8.37 -27.27
C ALA A 112 9.09 9.66 -26.46
N ALA A 113 7.95 10.23 -26.03
CA ALA A 113 7.92 11.41 -25.19
C ALA A 113 8.48 11.12 -23.78
N PRO A 114 8.93 12.16 -23.06
CA PRO A 114 9.30 12.05 -21.65
C PRO A 114 8.16 11.47 -20.82
N ALA A 115 8.51 10.72 -19.76
CA ALA A 115 7.54 10.16 -18.86
C ALA A 115 6.73 11.26 -18.14
N VAL A 116 5.43 11.01 -17.95
CA VAL A 116 4.50 11.87 -17.23
C VAL A 116 3.82 11.08 -16.11
N ARG A 117 3.27 11.77 -15.12
CA ARG A 117 2.44 11.13 -14.09
C ARG A 117 1.11 10.71 -14.70
N GLN A 118 0.80 9.43 -14.55
CA GLN A 118 -0.45 8.82 -14.99
C GLN A 118 -1.20 8.28 -13.77
N LEU A 119 -2.51 8.54 -13.71
CA LEU A 119 -3.42 7.82 -12.83
C LEU A 119 -3.97 6.63 -13.61
N ARG A 120 -3.79 5.43 -13.08
CA ARG A 120 -4.18 4.22 -13.78
C ARG A 120 -4.95 3.27 -12.87
N THR A 121 -5.99 2.66 -13.40
CA THR A 121 -6.71 1.56 -12.75
C THR A 121 -5.96 0.25 -12.99
N VAL A 122 -5.73 -0.51 -11.91
CA VAL A 122 -4.99 -1.78 -11.88
C VAL A 122 -5.61 -2.72 -10.87
N ASP A 123 -5.39 -4.03 -10.98
CA ASP A 123 -5.85 -5.01 -9.99
C ASP A 123 -4.89 -5.05 -8.77
N TRP A 124 -5.42 -5.04 -7.56
CA TRP A 124 -4.60 -5.16 -6.34
C TRP A 124 -4.24 -6.62 -6.06
N GLY A 125 -3.03 -6.98 -6.36
CA GLY A 125 -2.46 -8.33 -6.24
C GLY A 125 -1.51 -8.57 -7.40
N LEU A 126 -0.22 -8.25 -7.22
CA LEU A 126 0.79 -8.24 -8.26
C LEU A 126 0.95 -9.62 -8.91
N LEU A 127 0.93 -9.66 -10.24
CA LEU A 127 1.24 -10.83 -11.04
C LEU A 127 2.60 -10.62 -11.71
N PRO A 128 3.67 -11.32 -11.27
CA PRO A 128 4.94 -11.26 -11.97
C PRO A 128 4.79 -11.70 -13.43
N SER A 129 5.59 -11.12 -14.33
CA SER A 129 5.50 -11.36 -15.78
C SER A 129 5.62 -12.85 -16.17
N TRP A 130 6.27 -13.66 -15.34
CA TRP A 130 6.42 -15.12 -15.52
C TRP A 130 5.28 -15.94 -14.90
N SER A 131 4.29 -15.30 -14.27
CA SER A 131 3.13 -16.00 -13.67
C SER A 131 2.34 -16.74 -14.75
N LYS A 132 1.93 -17.99 -14.44
CA LYS A 132 1.16 -18.82 -15.37
C LYS A 132 -0.35 -18.63 -15.28
N SER A 133 -0.83 -17.94 -14.26
CA SER A 133 -2.26 -17.72 -14.04
C SER A 133 -2.53 -16.52 -13.14
N ARG A 134 -3.75 -15.99 -13.20
CA ARG A 134 -4.23 -14.88 -12.33
C ARG A 134 -4.32 -15.27 -10.85
N SER A 135 -4.42 -16.55 -10.52
CA SER A 135 -4.65 -17.01 -9.13
C SER A 135 -3.53 -16.67 -8.15
N GLY A 136 -2.33 -16.32 -8.65
CA GLY A 136 -1.19 -15.90 -7.83
C GLY A 136 -1.33 -14.53 -7.19
N GLY A 137 -2.11 -13.61 -7.79
CA GLY A 137 -2.22 -12.21 -7.40
C GLY A 137 -2.70 -12.02 -5.95
N ALA A 138 -3.73 -12.75 -5.54
CA ALA A 138 -4.27 -12.65 -4.18
C ALA A 138 -3.25 -12.92 -3.05
N LYS A 139 -2.12 -13.54 -3.35
CA LYS A 139 -1.02 -13.79 -2.40
C LYS A 139 0.07 -12.72 -2.44
N MET A 140 -0.01 -11.78 -3.38
CA MET A 140 0.99 -10.75 -3.63
C MET A 140 0.40 -9.34 -3.54
N ILE A 141 -0.56 -9.15 -2.64
CA ILE A 141 -1.15 -7.84 -2.34
C ILE A 141 -0.14 -6.93 -1.65
N ASN A 142 0.80 -7.51 -0.88
CA ASN A 142 1.84 -6.78 -0.18
C ASN A 142 3.24 -7.31 -0.50
N ALA A 143 4.21 -6.39 -0.56
CA ALA A 143 5.63 -6.65 -0.66
C ALA A 143 6.35 -6.10 0.58
N ARG A 144 7.22 -6.89 1.22
CA ARG A 144 7.99 -6.43 2.39
C ARG A 144 9.16 -5.55 1.95
N SER A 145 9.31 -4.36 2.52
CA SER A 145 10.41 -3.44 2.21
C SER A 145 11.79 -4.08 2.38
N GLU A 146 11.94 -4.97 3.36
CA GLU A 146 13.19 -5.65 3.69
C GLU A 146 13.66 -6.65 2.61
N THR A 147 12.77 -7.06 1.72
CA THR A 147 13.07 -8.09 0.71
C THR A 147 12.60 -7.73 -0.70
N VAL A 148 11.99 -6.57 -0.88
CA VAL A 148 11.37 -6.15 -2.14
C VAL A 148 12.40 -6.07 -3.30
N THR A 149 13.64 -5.69 -3.00
CA THR A 149 14.74 -5.55 -3.96
C THR A 149 15.46 -6.86 -4.26
N THR A 150 15.22 -7.91 -3.47
CA THR A 150 15.90 -9.20 -3.62
C THR A 150 14.97 -10.33 -4.08
N LYS A 151 13.69 -10.31 -3.68
CA LYS A 151 12.72 -11.33 -4.10
C LYS A 151 12.43 -11.26 -5.59
N MET A 152 12.54 -12.39 -6.28
CA MET A 152 12.32 -12.52 -7.73
C MET A 152 10.99 -11.95 -8.20
N ALA A 153 9.92 -12.06 -7.40
CA ALA A 153 8.60 -11.55 -7.74
C ALA A 153 8.53 -10.01 -7.80
N PHE A 154 9.37 -9.31 -7.06
CA PHE A 154 9.30 -7.86 -6.88
C PHE A 154 10.52 -7.11 -7.40
N LYS A 155 11.70 -7.74 -7.46
CA LYS A 155 12.97 -7.09 -7.78
C LYS A 155 12.91 -6.24 -9.07
N ALA A 156 12.37 -6.80 -10.14
CA ALA A 156 12.26 -6.10 -11.42
C ALA A 156 11.27 -4.92 -11.36
N ALA A 157 10.17 -5.06 -10.58
CA ALA A 157 9.23 -3.98 -10.38
C ALA A 157 9.81 -2.88 -9.47
N ALA A 158 10.59 -3.22 -8.45
CA ALA A 158 11.29 -2.27 -7.58
C ALA A 158 12.27 -1.38 -8.37
N ALA A 159 12.94 -1.94 -9.38
CA ALA A 159 13.84 -1.19 -10.26
C ALA A 159 13.10 -0.25 -11.22
N ARG A 160 11.99 -0.70 -11.82
CA ARG A 160 11.43 -0.09 -13.04
C ARG A 160 9.97 0.32 -12.95
N ARG A 161 9.23 -0.12 -11.95
CA ARG A 161 7.76 -0.01 -11.90
C ARG A 161 7.26 0.30 -10.50
N ARG A 162 7.68 1.45 -10.00
CA ARG A 162 7.20 1.99 -8.74
C ARG A 162 5.94 2.82 -8.98
N CYS A 163 5.02 2.79 -8.02
CA CYS A 163 3.79 3.56 -8.05
C CYS A 163 3.41 4.05 -6.65
N LEU A 164 2.43 4.93 -6.58
CA LEU A 164 1.78 5.35 -5.35
C LEU A 164 0.34 4.85 -5.38
N ALA A 165 -0.13 4.25 -4.30
CA ALA A 165 -1.53 3.91 -4.12
C ALA A 165 -2.18 4.94 -3.17
N PRO A 166 -3.04 5.85 -3.68
CA PRO A 166 -3.73 6.83 -2.86
C PRO A 166 -4.75 6.18 -1.93
N ALA A 167 -4.82 6.64 -0.68
CA ALA A 167 -5.79 6.18 0.30
C ALA A 167 -6.15 7.31 1.27
N LEU A 168 -7.40 7.36 1.75
CA LEU A 168 -7.77 8.21 2.88
C LEU A 168 -7.20 7.64 4.19
N GLY A 169 -7.06 6.33 4.27
CA GLY A 169 -6.51 5.57 5.37
C GLY A 169 -6.67 4.08 5.10
N TYR A 170 -6.23 3.27 6.03
CA TYR A 170 -6.32 1.81 5.91
C TYR A 170 -6.80 1.17 7.20
N TYR A 171 -7.27 -0.07 7.12
CA TYR A 171 -7.75 -0.81 8.28
C TYR A 171 -6.72 -1.84 8.74
N GLU A 172 -6.61 -1.95 10.07
CA GLU A 172 -5.90 -3.04 10.74
C GLU A 172 -6.70 -3.57 11.91
N TRP A 173 -6.40 -4.79 12.31
CA TRP A 173 -7.12 -5.51 13.35
C TRP A 173 -6.22 -5.83 14.52
N LYS A 174 -6.48 -5.18 15.67
CA LYS A 174 -5.82 -5.53 16.94
C LYS A 174 -6.39 -6.82 17.48
N HIS A 175 -5.52 -7.78 17.75
CA HIS A 175 -5.90 -9.02 18.45
C HIS A 175 -5.68 -8.85 19.95
N ASP A 176 -6.76 -8.85 20.72
CA ASP A 176 -6.74 -8.78 22.19
C ASP A 176 -7.41 -10.04 22.76
N GLY A 177 -6.59 -11.04 23.07
CA GLY A 177 -7.05 -12.36 23.46
C GLY A 177 -7.93 -13.02 22.38
N ALA A 178 -9.20 -13.27 22.70
CA ALA A 178 -10.18 -13.82 21.75
C ALA A 178 -10.90 -12.73 20.92
N ARG A 179 -10.69 -11.45 21.22
CA ARG A 179 -11.34 -10.32 20.54
C ARG A 179 -10.50 -9.86 19.36
N THR A 180 -11.15 -9.48 18.27
CA THR A 180 -10.54 -8.80 17.13
C THR A 180 -11.21 -7.44 16.98
N ILE A 181 -10.42 -6.38 17.11
CA ILE A 181 -10.88 -4.99 17.14
C ILE A 181 -10.37 -4.29 15.90
N PRO A 182 -11.23 -3.82 14.99
CA PRO A 182 -10.82 -3.09 13.80
C PRO A 182 -10.49 -1.63 14.15
N TYR A 183 -9.42 -1.13 13.55
CA TYR A 183 -9.01 0.27 13.59
C TYR A 183 -8.87 0.81 12.18
N PHE A 184 -9.29 2.05 11.98
CA PHE A 184 -8.99 2.85 10.81
C PHE A 184 -7.79 3.76 11.15
N LEU A 185 -6.72 3.64 10.37
CA LEU A 185 -5.48 4.39 10.53
C LEU A 185 -5.42 5.45 9.44
N HIS A 186 -5.40 6.72 9.83
CA HIS A 186 -5.48 7.87 8.92
C HIS A 186 -4.53 9.00 9.34
N ALA A 187 -4.27 9.95 8.44
CA ALA A 187 -3.53 11.15 8.79
C ALA A 187 -4.34 12.01 9.78
N PRO A 188 -3.71 12.72 10.74
CA PRO A 188 -4.39 13.58 11.72
C PRO A 188 -5.29 14.64 11.09
N ASP A 189 -4.93 15.16 9.94
CA ASP A 189 -5.63 16.16 9.15
C ASP A 189 -6.51 15.56 8.04
N GLU A 190 -6.69 14.24 8.05
CA GLU A 190 -7.47 13.48 7.06
C GLU A 190 -7.00 13.69 5.61
N GLN A 191 -5.75 14.09 5.40
CA GLN A 191 -5.14 14.16 4.07
C GLN A 191 -4.95 12.78 3.44
N LEU A 192 -4.89 12.74 2.11
CA LEU A 192 -4.61 11.51 1.40
C LEU A 192 -3.21 10.98 1.71
N LEU A 193 -3.16 9.72 2.03
CA LEU A 193 -1.93 8.94 2.14
C LEU A 193 -1.48 8.50 0.75
N ALA A 194 -0.17 8.55 0.51
CA ALA A 194 0.45 7.97 -0.68
C ALA A 194 1.21 6.70 -0.29
N MET A 195 0.58 5.54 -0.38
CA MET A 195 1.23 4.28 -0.06
C MET A 195 2.20 3.88 -1.16
N ALA A 196 3.46 3.59 -0.80
CA ALA A 196 4.45 3.07 -1.73
C ALA A 196 3.98 1.74 -2.33
N GLY A 197 4.05 1.63 -3.64
CA GLY A 197 3.65 0.43 -4.35
C GLY A 197 4.57 0.08 -5.51
N LEU A 198 4.37 -1.12 -6.00
CA LEU A 198 4.96 -1.65 -7.23
C LEU A 198 3.84 -2.04 -8.17
N TYR A 199 4.05 -1.89 -9.47
CA TYR A 199 3.10 -2.42 -10.45
C TYR A 199 3.79 -3.38 -11.41
N GLU A 200 3.00 -4.24 -12.06
CA GLU A 200 3.45 -5.17 -13.09
C GLU A 200 2.42 -5.23 -14.21
N ILE A 201 2.90 -5.56 -15.39
CA ILE A 201 2.06 -5.79 -16.57
C ILE A 201 2.24 -7.26 -16.94
N TRP A 202 1.22 -8.05 -16.62
CA TRP A 202 1.20 -9.47 -16.91
C TRP A 202 0.44 -9.74 -18.20
N ARG A 203 0.98 -10.66 -19.01
CA ARG A 203 0.36 -11.09 -20.26
C ARG A 203 -0.44 -12.37 -20.04
N ASP A 204 -1.74 -12.30 -20.24
CA ASP A 204 -2.62 -13.46 -20.20
C ASP A 204 -2.50 -14.23 -21.52
N GLU A 205 -1.74 -15.33 -21.52
CA GLU A 205 -1.53 -16.15 -22.71
C GLU A 205 -2.73 -16.99 -23.10
N SER A 206 -3.76 -17.08 -22.24
CA SER A 206 -5.02 -17.75 -22.56
C SER A 206 -5.93 -16.94 -23.49
N LEU A 207 -5.67 -15.63 -23.64
CA LEU A 207 -6.42 -14.74 -24.51
C LEU A 207 -5.73 -14.57 -25.89
N PRO A 208 -6.51 -14.29 -26.95
CA PRO A 208 -5.98 -14.01 -28.29
C PRO A 208 -4.93 -12.88 -28.31
N GLU A 209 -4.08 -12.84 -29.33
CA GLU A 209 -3.00 -11.84 -29.43
C GLU A 209 -3.49 -10.41 -29.56
N ASP A 210 -4.62 -10.23 -30.22
CA ASP A 210 -5.27 -8.95 -30.49
C ASP A 210 -6.25 -8.53 -29.40
N ASP A 211 -6.50 -9.36 -28.38
CA ASP A 211 -7.39 -9.00 -27.26
C ASP A 211 -6.68 -8.03 -26.30
N PRO A 212 -7.16 -6.77 -26.15
CA PRO A 212 -6.54 -5.80 -25.26
C PRO A 212 -6.57 -6.21 -23.78
N ARG A 213 -7.53 -7.05 -23.36
CA ARG A 213 -7.64 -7.60 -21.99
C ARG A 213 -6.53 -8.58 -21.65
N ARG A 214 -5.73 -8.96 -22.63
CA ARG A 214 -4.52 -9.77 -22.46
C ARG A 214 -3.47 -9.10 -21.57
N TRP A 215 -3.44 -7.78 -21.54
CA TRP A 215 -2.49 -7.00 -20.75
C TRP A 215 -3.09 -6.58 -19.41
N VAL A 216 -2.84 -7.38 -18.39
CA VAL A 216 -3.38 -7.18 -17.05
C VAL A 216 -2.40 -6.35 -16.23
N TRP A 217 -2.86 -5.20 -15.78
CA TRP A 217 -2.10 -4.33 -14.89
C TRP A 217 -2.41 -4.68 -13.45
N THR A 218 -1.38 -4.87 -12.66
CA THR A 218 -1.53 -5.29 -11.27
C THR A 218 -0.57 -4.51 -10.37
N CYS A 219 -0.90 -4.38 -9.07
CA CYS A 219 -0.02 -3.72 -8.11
C CYS A 219 0.12 -4.50 -6.79
N SER A 220 1.12 -4.10 -6.02
CA SER A 220 1.37 -4.56 -4.66
C SER A 220 1.75 -3.37 -3.79
N ILE A 221 1.25 -3.29 -2.57
CA ILE A 221 1.61 -2.24 -1.60
C ILE A 221 2.85 -2.69 -0.83
N ILE A 222 3.81 -1.79 -0.66
CA ILE A 222 5.02 -2.08 0.12
C ILE A 222 4.73 -1.83 1.60
N THR A 223 5.09 -2.80 2.44
CA THR A 223 4.92 -2.72 3.89
C THR A 223 6.26 -2.79 4.62
N ARG A 224 6.33 -2.19 5.80
CA ARG A 224 7.48 -2.19 6.72
C ARG A 224 7.05 -2.64 8.11
N PRO A 225 7.98 -2.99 9.02
CA PRO A 225 7.64 -3.14 10.43
C PRO A 225 6.97 -1.89 10.97
N ALA A 226 5.91 -2.06 11.74
CA ALA A 226 5.22 -0.96 12.40
C ALA A 226 5.89 -0.66 13.75
N THR A 227 5.88 0.61 14.14
CA THR A 227 6.41 1.11 15.40
C THR A 227 5.31 1.87 16.15
N ASP A 228 5.61 2.33 17.36
CA ASP A 228 4.75 3.16 18.20
C ASP A 228 3.31 2.61 18.33
N ILE A 229 2.33 3.47 18.32
CA ILE A 229 0.92 3.11 18.49
C ILE A 229 0.40 2.18 17.38
N ILE A 230 0.95 2.29 16.16
CA ILE A 230 0.59 1.41 15.05
C ILE A 230 1.07 -0.01 15.35
N GLY A 231 2.29 -0.15 15.89
CA GLY A 231 2.89 -1.42 16.32
C GLY A 231 2.10 -2.13 17.43
N GLU A 232 1.35 -1.39 18.26
CA GLU A 232 0.44 -1.96 19.24
C GLU A 232 -0.83 -2.59 18.62
N ILE A 233 -1.20 -2.16 17.42
CA ILE A 233 -2.35 -2.67 16.69
C ILE A 233 -1.96 -3.84 15.80
N HIS A 234 -0.89 -3.66 15.00
CA HIS A 234 -0.38 -4.67 14.07
C HIS A 234 1.13 -4.50 13.86
N ASP A 235 1.87 -5.59 13.63
CA ASP A 235 3.33 -5.61 13.46
C ASP A 235 3.82 -5.02 12.13
N ARG A 236 2.91 -4.69 11.21
CA ARG A 236 3.23 -4.12 9.88
C ARG A 236 2.36 -2.92 9.56
N CYS A 237 2.93 -1.99 8.77
CA CYS A 237 2.20 -0.87 8.19
C CYS A 237 2.64 -0.62 6.73
N PRO A 238 1.84 0.04 5.89
CA PRO A 238 2.27 0.52 4.58
C PRO A 238 3.44 1.50 4.72
N VAL A 239 4.37 1.47 3.77
CA VAL A 239 5.33 2.55 3.62
C VAL A 239 4.61 3.74 3.00
N LEU A 240 4.61 4.89 3.69
CA LEU A 240 4.04 6.13 3.18
C LEU A 240 5.13 6.98 2.54
N VAL A 241 4.85 7.51 1.36
CA VAL A 241 5.76 8.38 0.62
C VAL A 241 5.34 9.83 0.84
N PRO A 242 6.15 10.65 1.51
CA PRO A 242 5.87 12.08 1.66
C PRO A 242 5.82 12.79 0.29
N ARG A 243 5.05 13.87 0.20
CA ARG A 243 4.82 14.59 -1.07
C ARG A 243 6.11 15.05 -1.76
N ASP A 244 7.10 15.50 -1.00
CA ASP A 244 8.41 15.93 -1.49
C ASP A 244 9.25 14.78 -2.07
N LEU A 245 8.93 13.53 -1.75
CA LEU A 245 9.59 12.33 -2.28
C LEU A 245 8.79 11.63 -3.41
N HIS A 246 7.60 12.12 -3.78
CA HIS A 246 6.79 11.50 -4.84
C HIS A 246 7.56 11.41 -6.17
N GLU A 247 8.23 12.50 -6.57
CA GLU A 247 9.03 12.53 -7.81
C GLU A 247 10.15 11.48 -7.78
N SER A 248 10.95 11.49 -6.72
CA SER A 248 12.06 10.54 -6.56
C SER A 248 11.58 9.09 -6.50
N TRP A 249 10.44 8.83 -5.85
CA TRP A 249 9.87 7.50 -5.78
C TRP A 249 9.39 6.99 -7.14
N LEU A 250 8.74 7.85 -7.92
CA LEU A 250 8.16 7.50 -9.22
C LEU A 250 9.20 7.45 -10.35
N ASP A 251 10.34 8.16 -10.20
CA ASP A 251 11.42 8.14 -11.20
C ASP A 251 12.16 6.80 -11.21
N CYS A 252 11.91 6.01 -12.24
CA CYS A 252 12.54 4.70 -12.47
C CYS A 252 13.62 4.74 -13.55
N SER A 253 14.15 5.92 -13.89
CA SER A 253 15.14 6.11 -14.97
C SER A 253 16.46 5.39 -14.74
N ALA A 254 16.88 5.24 -13.48
CA ALA A 254 18.12 4.55 -13.10
C ALA A 254 18.08 3.04 -13.34
N ASP A 255 16.89 2.43 -13.46
CA ASP A 255 16.70 0.98 -13.68
C ASP A 255 17.50 0.11 -12.67
N ASP A 256 17.57 0.56 -11.42
CA ASP A 256 18.33 -0.10 -10.36
C ASP A 256 17.45 -0.33 -9.11
N PRO A 257 17.31 -1.57 -8.62
CA PRO A 257 16.56 -1.85 -7.40
C PRO A 257 17.19 -1.23 -6.15
N LEU A 258 18.49 -0.93 -6.14
CA LEU A 258 19.17 -0.28 -5.01
C LEU A 258 18.63 1.15 -4.77
N VAL A 259 18.19 1.83 -5.82
CA VAL A 259 17.51 3.13 -5.66
C VAL A 259 16.24 3.00 -4.83
N ALA A 260 15.43 1.98 -5.09
CA ALA A 260 14.23 1.71 -4.29
C ALA A 260 14.59 1.38 -2.84
N GLU A 261 15.66 0.62 -2.59
CA GLU A 261 16.13 0.30 -1.24
C GLU A 261 16.55 1.55 -0.47
N GLN A 262 17.34 2.41 -1.08
CA GLN A 262 17.77 3.68 -0.49
C GLN A 262 16.59 4.61 -0.17
N LEU A 263 15.63 4.74 -1.10
CA LEU A 263 14.43 5.53 -0.88
C LEU A 263 13.59 4.96 0.26
N LEU A 264 13.37 3.63 0.29
CA LEU A 264 12.60 2.99 1.37
C LEU A 264 13.26 3.16 2.74
N ALA A 265 14.59 3.12 2.79
CA ALA A 265 15.34 3.37 4.03
C ALA A 265 15.26 4.84 4.49
N ALA A 266 15.09 5.77 3.56
CA ALA A 266 14.95 7.21 3.84
C ALA A 266 13.50 7.63 4.19
N MET A 267 12.48 6.76 3.96
CA MET A 267 11.09 7.10 4.28
C MET A 267 10.91 7.27 5.79
N PRO A 268 10.32 8.39 6.23
CA PRO A 268 10.04 8.62 7.64
C PRO A 268 9.06 7.59 8.22
N GLU A 269 9.01 7.49 9.54
CA GLU A 269 7.95 6.77 10.21
C GLU A 269 6.60 7.49 9.96
N PRO A 270 5.52 6.75 9.65
CA PRO A 270 4.22 7.36 9.42
C PRO A 270 3.64 7.90 10.73
N HIS A 271 3.19 9.16 10.70
CA HIS A 271 2.42 9.72 11.80
C HIS A 271 0.92 9.56 11.48
N LEU A 272 0.27 8.58 12.11
CA LEU A 272 -1.12 8.24 11.88
C LEU A 272 -1.89 8.19 13.20
N GLU A 273 -3.19 8.52 13.13
CA GLU A 273 -4.12 8.38 14.24
C GLU A 273 -4.97 7.12 14.07
N PRO A 274 -5.03 6.27 15.11
CA PRO A 274 -5.91 5.11 15.12
C PRO A 274 -7.32 5.51 15.58
N ARG A 275 -8.32 5.19 14.77
CA ARG A 275 -9.73 5.35 15.09
C ARG A 275 -10.37 3.97 15.19
N ARG A 276 -10.94 3.61 16.32
CA ARG A 276 -11.71 2.37 16.47
C ARG A 276 -13.00 2.47 15.66
N VAL A 277 -13.31 1.43 14.87
CA VAL A 277 -14.39 1.43 13.88
C VAL A 277 -15.31 0.22 14.02
N PRO A 278 -16.52 0.25 13.38
CA PRO A 278 -17.46 -0.87 13.44
C PRO A 278 -16.89 -2.18 12.90
N LYS A 279 -17.22 -3.31 13.56
CA LYS A 279 -16.88 -4.68 13.08
C LYS A 279 -17.45 -5.00 11.70
N ALA A 280 -18.43 -4.23 11.24
CA ALA A 280 -19.02 -4.31 9.90
C ALA A 280 -17.97 -4.22 8.77
N VAL A 281 -16.85 -3.53 8.99
CA VAL A 281 -15.74 -3.43 8.03
C VAL A 281 -15.13 -4.79 7.69
N GLY A 282 -15.24 -5.78 8.56
CA GLY A 282 -14.77 -7.15 8.32
C GLY A 282 -15.44 -7.84 7.13
N ASN A 283 -16.67 -7.45 6.78
CA ASN A 283 -17.36 -7.98 5.61
C ASN A 283 -17.05 -7.11 4.38
N VAL A 284 -16.37 -7.67 3.39
CA VAL A 284 -16.00 -7.00 2.12
C VAL A 284 -17.19 -6.48 1.30
N LYS A 285 -18.41 -6.94 1.58
CA LYS A 285 -19.62 -6.47 0.89
C LYS A 285 -20.17 -5.16 1.43
N ASN A 286 -19.74 -4.78 2.63
CA ASN A 286 -20.12 -3.51 3.21
C ASN A 286 -19.25 -2.40 2.62
N ASN A 287 -19.89 -1.32 2.19
CA ASN A 287 -19.20 -0.18 1.58
C ASN A 287 -20.02 1.10 1.84
N GLY A 288 -19.61 1.88 2.83
CA GLY A 288 -20.27 3.14 3.18
C GLY A 288 -19.46 3.94 4.20
N PRO A 289 -19.74 5.24 4.34
CA PRO A 289 -19.01 6.15 5.24
C PRO A 289 -19.08 5.73 6.71
N GLU A 290 -20.11 5.02 7.12
CA GLU A 290 -20.27 4.49 8.48
C GLU A 290 -19.13 3.54 8.90
N LEU A 291 -18.38 2.99 7.94
CA LEU A 291 -17.28 2.08 8.22
C LEU A 291 -16.03 2.77 8.81
N ILE A 292 -15.92 4.09 8.66
CA ILE A 292 -14.82 4.89 9.23
C ILE A 292 -15.27 5.76 10.42
N GLU A 293 -16.53 5.69 10.81
CA GLU A 293 -17.04 6.41 11.95
C GLU A 293 -16.43 5.88 13.26
N ALA A 294 -16.12 6.79 14.18
CA ALA A 294 -15.60 6.41 15.48
C ALA A 294 -16.66 5.65 16.29
N LEU A 295 -16.27 4.53 16.87
CA LEU A 295 -17.10 3.86 17.88
C LEU A 295 -16.77 4.39 19.25
N ASP A 296 -17.81 4.79 20.01
CA ASP A 296 -17.70 5.04 21.43
C ASP A 296 -17.42 3.73 22.19
N GLU A 297 -16.46 3.77 23.13
CA GLU A 297 -16.07 2.58 23.90
C GLU A 297 -17.24 1.87 24.60
N GLN A 298 -18.31 2.61 24.90
CA GLN A 298 -19.51 2.11 25.57
C GLN A 298 -20.45 1.29 24.65
N GLN A 299 -20.36 1.42 23.34
CA GLN A 299 -21.26 0.74 22.39
C GLN A 299 -20.84 -0.69 22.07
N ASP A 300 -19.57 -1.05 22.23
CA ASP A 300 -19.07 -2.39 21.85
C ASP A 300 -19.42 -3.48 22.87
N ASP A 301 -19.64 -3.13 24.14
CA ASP A 301 -20.06 -4.08 25.18
C ASP A 301 -21.57 -4.45 25.11
N MET A 302 -22.37 -3.70 24.34
CA MET A 302 -23.82 -3.91 24.21
C MET A 302 -24.24 -4.71 22.96
N LEU A 303 -23.34 -4.98 22.01
CA LEU A 303 -23.67 -5.80 20.84
C LEU A 303 -23.53 -7.28 21.18
N PRO A 304 -24.62 -8.07 21.16
CA PRO A 304 -24.55 -9.52 21.41
C PRO A 304 -23.65 -10.17 20.35
N LEU A 305 -22.76 -11.04 20.81
CA LEU A 305 -22.00 -11.96 19.95
C LEU A 305 -22.96 -12.71 19.02
N GLN A 306 -23.12 -12.24 17.79
CA GLN A 306 -23.71 -13.07 16.74
C GLN A 306 -22.69 -14.18 16.45
N LEU A 307 -22.85 -15.31 17.14
CA LEU A 307 -22.23 -16.57 16.79
C LEU A 307 -22.74 -16.93 15.40
N ASP A 308 -21.89 -16.84 14.39
CA ASP A 308 -22.13 -17.43 13.08
C ASP A 308 -22.42 -18.91 13.28
N ALA A 309 -23.68 -19.28 13.16
CA ALA A 309 -24.10 -20.68 13.22
C ALA A 309 -23.45 -21.42 12.02
N PRO A 310 -22.77 -22.55 12.23
CA PRO A 310 -22.18 -23.29 11.13
C PRO A 310 -23.27 -23.75 10.16
N ALA A 311 -23.14 -23.38 8.89
CA ALA A 311 -24.01 -23.79 7.82
C ALA A 311 -24.07 -25.33 7.81
N LYS A 312 -25.22 -25.89 8.16
CA LYS A 312 -25.51 -27.34 8.05
C LYS A 312 -25.37 -27.75 6.60
N ARG A 313 -24.32 -28.51 6.28
CA ARG A 313 -24.23 -29.24 5.01
C ARG A 313 -25.38 -30.18 4.93
N ALA A 314 -26.36 -29.89 4.09
CA ALA A 314 -27.36 -30.87 3.66
C ALA A 314 -26.63 -31.93 2.81
N ARG A 315 -26.64 -33.17 3.28
CA ARG A 315 -26.29 -34.33 2.45
C ARG A 315 -27.56 -34.71 1.66
N HIS A 316 -27.43 -34.72 0.36
CA HIS A 316 -28.24 -35.50 -0.54
C HIS A 316 -27.32 -36.14 -1.55
#